data_cf379cd9e9b4b22b6ad7ac5abb17074d
#
_entry.id   cf379cd9e9b4b22b6ad7ac5abb17074d
#
_cell.length_a   1.000
_cell.length_b   1.000
_cell.length_c   1.000
_cell.angle_alpha   90.00
_cell.angle_beta   90.00
_cell.angle_gamma   90.00
#
_symmetry.space_group_name_H-M   'P 1'
#
loop_
_entity.id
_entity.type
_entity.pdbx_description
1 polymer ?
#
loop_
_entity_poly.entity_id
_entity_poly.type
_entity_poly.pdbx_seq_one_letter_code
_entity_poly.pdbx_strand_id
1 'polypeptide(L)'
;AAGTGRFLQVMAAALGLDVTDFSHLGEGKTAVQLNSMCAVFAESEVVGLLAAGCGKEEIINGLHESIARRIAAMAHRLSIGGRITFTGGVAKNEGLRRALEKTLQMEVRVPELCHLTGALGAALIGRERLS
;
A
#
# COMPACT_ATOMS: atom_id res chain seq x y z
N ALA A 1 1.65 8.46 -4.78
CA ALA A 1 1.29 7.03 -4.69
C ALA A 1 0.44 6.51 -5.86
N ALA A 2 0.31 7.29 -6.94
CA ALA A 2 -0.32 6.80 -8.17
C ALA A 2 0.39 5.53 -8.67
N GLY A 3 -0.39 4.51 -9.07
CA GLY A 3 0.17 3.24 -9.52
C GLY A 3 0.44 2.20 -8.43
N THR A 4 0.29 2.51 -7.15
CA THR A 4 0.52 1.55 -6.05
C THR A 4 -0.37 0.30 -6.18
N GLY A 5 -1.64 0.48 -6.58
CA GLY A 5 -2.54 -0.66 -6.82
C GLY A 5 -2.04 -1.58 -7.92
N ARG A 6 -1.60 -1.02 -9.03
CA ARG A 6 -1.03 -1.80 -10.15
C ARG A 6 0.28 -2.50 -9.74
N PHE A 7 1.13 -1.82 -8.98
CA PHE A 7 2.34 -2.42 -8.43
C PHE A 7 2.01 -3.66 -7.58
N LEU A 8 1.06 -3.56 -6.66
CA LEU A 8 0.64 -4.69 -5.82
C LEU A 8 0.04 -5.83 -6.65
N GLN A 9 -0.71 -5.54 -7.72
CA GLN A 9 -1.23 -6.57 -8.63
C GLN A 9 -0.10 -7.33 -9.33
N VAL A 10 0.92 -6.64 -9.82
CA VAL A 10 2.09 -7.27 -10.46
C VAL A 10 2.84 -8.15 -9.46
N MET A 11 3.05 -7.66 -8.24
CA MET A 11 3.73 -8.43 -7.19
C MET A 11 2.90 -9.66 -6.76
N ALA A 12 1.59 -9.53 -6.66
CA ALA A 12 0.70 -10.65 -6.35
C ALA A 12 0.80 -11.75 -7.45
N ALA A 13 0.76 -11.34 -8.71
CA ALA A 13 0.93 -12.27 -9.84
C ALA A 13 2.29 -13.00 -9.79
N ALA A 14 3.39 -12.28 -9.48
CA ALA A 14 4.73 -12.87 -9.34
C ALA A 14 4.79 -13.89 -8.17
N LEU A 15 4.00 -13.68 -7.12
CA LEU A 15 3.87 -14.60 -5.99
C LEU A 15 2.87 -15.74 -6.23
N GLY A 16 2.14 -15.72 -7.36
CA GLY A 16 1.06 -16.68 -7.64
C GLY A 16 -0.14 -16.52 -6.70
N LEU A 17 -0.46 -15.29 -6.32
CA LEU A 17 -1.52 -14.92 -5.38
C LEU A 17 -2.49 -13.92 -6.02
N ASP A 18 -3.66 -13.76 -5.41
CA ASP A 18 -4.54 -12.63 -5.68
C ASP A 18 -4.11 -11.42 -4.83
N VAL A 19 -4.33 -10.21 -5.36
CA VAL A 19 -3.98 -8.98 -4.62
C VAL A 19 -4.76 -8.82 -3.32
N THR A 20 -5.93 -9.43 -3.21
CA THR A 20 -6.76 -9.44 -1.99
C THR A 20 -6.12 -10.25 -0.86
N ASP A 21 -5.32 -11.26 -1.20
CA ASP A 21 -4.59 -12.07 -0.23
C ASP A 21 -3.59 -11.24 0.58
N PHE A 22 -3.07 -10.16 -0.02
CA PHE A 22 -2.13 -9.24 0.64
C PHE A 22 -2.70 -8.55 1.88
N SER A 23 -4.02 -8.47 2.01
CA SER A 23 -4.66 -7.87 3.18
C SER A 23 -4.42 -8.65 4.47
N HIS A 24 -4.30 -9.98 4.36
CA HIS A 24 -4.33 -10.90 5.51
C HIS A 24 -3.06 -11.74 5.62
N LEU A 25 -2.47 -12.11 4.49
CA LEU A 25 -1.21 -12.84 4.49
C LEU A 25 -0.10 -11.95 5.06
N GLY A 26 0.77 -12.55 5.83
CA GLY A 26 1.88 -11.86 6.46
C GLY A 26 1.61 -11.32 7.87
N GLU A 27 0.38 -11.37 8.35
CA GLU A 27 0.08 -10.95 9.72
C GLU A 27 0.89 -11.76 10.74
N GLY A 28 1.59 -11.04 11.64
CA GLY A 28 2.46 -11.66 12.65
C GLY A 28 3.78 -12.24 12.13
N LYS A 29 4.09 -12.10 10.85
CA LYS A 29 5.37 -12.52 10.27
C LYS A 29 6.37 -11.38 10.17
N THR A 30 7.64 -11.72 10.16
CA THR A 30 8.73 -10.76 9.90
C THR A 30 8.67 -10.27 8.45
N ALA A 31 9.18 -9.08 8.21
CA ALA A 31 9.30 -8.53 6.86
C ALA A 31 10.71 -8.79 6.31
N VAL A 32 10.81 -9.31 5.09
CA VAL A 32 12.08 -9.33 4.38
C VAL A 32 12.39 -7.91 3.87
N GLN A 33 13.66 -7.54 3.88
CA GLN A 33 14.07 -6.25 3.37
C GLN A 33 14.03 -6.26 1.82
N LEU A 34 13.25 -5.34 1.25
CA LEU A 34 13.21 -5.05 -0.17
C LEU A 34 13.88 -3.70 -0.44
N ASN A 35 14.79 -3.69 -1.39
CA ASN A 35 15.60 -2.53 -1.73
C ASN A 35 15.10 -1.82 -2.97
N SER A 36 14.42 -2.52 -3.87
CA SER A 36 13.97 -2.01 -5.15
C SER A 36 12.72 -1.16 -5.03
N MET A 37 12.82 0.08 -5.51
CA MET A 37 11.71 1.05 -5.53
C MET A 37 10.96 1.06 -6.87
N CYS A 38 11.53 0.48 -7.90
CA CYS A 38 10.95 0.38 -9.24
C CYS A 38 10.25 -0.96 -9.40
N ALA A 39 9.05 -0.97 -9.98
CA ALA A 39 8.23 -2.18 -10.16
C ALA A 39 8.98 -3.32 -10.88
N VAL A 40 9.75 -2.98 -11.93
CA VAL A 40 10.51 -3.98 -12.71
C VAL A 40 11.59 -4.65 -11.87
N PHE A 41 12.36 -3.86 -11.13
CA PHE A 41 13.40 -4.39 -10.25
C PHE A 41 12.82 -5.11 -9.03
N ALA A 42 11.71 -4.60 -8.49
CA ALA A 42 11.01 -5.25 -7.38
C ALA A 42 10.48 -6.63 -7.75
N GLU A 43 9.97 -6.80 -8.97
CA GLU A 43 9.52 -8.10 -9.46
C GLU A 43 10.69 -9.11 -9.53
N SER A 44 11.84 -8.72 -10.09
CA SER A 44 13.04 -9.55 -10.14
C SER A 44 13.55 -9.87 -8.74
N GLU A 45 13.51 -8.92 -7.81
CA GLU A 45 13.91 -9.12 -6.41
C GLU A 45 12.98 -10.12 -5.71
N VAL A 46 11.65 -9.99 -5.90
CA VAL A 46 10.66 -10.94 -5.36
C VAL A 46 10.89 -12.35 -5.87
N VAL A 47 11.11 -12.52 -7.18
CA VAL A 47 11.43 -13.83 -7.79
C VAL A 47 12.71 -14.41 -7.19
N GLY A 48 13.74 -13.58 -7.01
CA GLY A 48 15.00 -14.00 -6.37
C GLY A 48 14.82 -14.44 -4.93
N LEU A 49 14.01 -13.72 -4.15
CA LEU A 49 13.71 -14.08 -2.76
C LEU A 49 12.94 -15.39 -2.65
N LEU A 50 11.95 -15.61 -3.56
CA LEU A 50 11.25 -16.89 -3.62
C LEU A 50 12.21 -18.05 -3.95
N ALA A 51 13.10 -17.86 -4.93
CA ALA A 51 14.10 -18.86 -5.28
C ALA A 51 15.09 -19.14 -4.13
N ALA A 52 15.36 -18.15 -3.28
CA ALA A 52 16.16 -18.29 -2.07
C ALA A 52 15.41 -18.95 -0.89
N GLY A 53 14.13 -19.28 -1.05
CA GLY A 53 13.32 -19.96 -0.04
C GLY A 53 12.63 -19.03 0.96
N CYS A 54 12.59 -17.71 0.72
CA CYS A 54 11.83 -16.79 1.55
C CYS A 54 10.33 -17.10 1.46
N GLY A 55 9.66 -17.03 2.62
CA GLY A 55 8.21 -17.19 2.70
C GLY A 55 7.45 -16.06 1.98
N LYS A 56 6.35 -16.39 1.31
CA LYS A 56 5.51 -15.40 0.62
C LYS A 56 5.01 -14.32 1.59
N GLU A 57 4.65 -14.70 2.80
CA GLU A 57 4.17 -13.82 3.86
C GLU A 57 5.23 -12.78 4.27
N GLU A 58 6.49 -13.19 4.35
CA GLU A 58 7.61 -12.30 4.66
C GLU A 58 7.88 -11.32 3.54
N ILE A 59 7.74 -11.77 2.29
CA ILE A 59 7.86 -10.93 1.09
C ILE A 59 6.73 -9.91 1.03
N ILE A 60 5.49 -10.31 1.30
CA ILE A 60 4.33 -9.43 1.34
C ILE A 60 4.53 -8.31 2.38
N ASN A 61 4.99 -8.67 3.58
CA ASN A 61 5.29 -7.68 4.61
C ASN A 61 6.40 -6.72 4.18
N GLY A 62 7.44 -7.24 3.54
CA GLY A 62 8.51 -6.41 2.98
C GLY A 62 8.00 -5.42 1.94
N LEU A 63 7.09 -5.84 1.07
CA LEU A 63 6.43 -4.97 0.08
C LEU A 63 5.60 -3.88 0.77
N HIS A 64 4.79 -4.23 1.78
CA HIS A 64 4.02 -3.26 2.55
C HIS A 64 4.91 -2.24 3.25
N GLU A 65 5.97 -2.68 3.91
CA GLU A 65 6.91 -1.78 4.59
C GLU A 65 7.65 -0.86 3.60
N SER A 66 8.04 -1.37 2.44
CA SER A 66 8.68 -0.58 1.39
C SER A 66 7.77 0.54 0.89
N ILE A 67 6.49 0.22 0.61
CA ILE A 67 5.48 1.19 0.19
C ILE A 67 5.23 2.21 1.31
N ALA A 68 5.08 1.74 2.55
CA ALA A 68 4.82 2.60 3.70
C ALA A 68 5.95 3.60 3.94
N ARG A 69 7.22 3.16 3.87
CA ARG A 69 8.39 4.06 3.96
C ARG A 69 8.38 5.14 2.88
N ARG A 70 8.04 4.77 1.64
CA ARG A 70 7.95 5.71 0.53
C ARG A 70 6.87 6.75 0.75
N ILE A 71 5.68 6.33 1.18
CA ILE A 71 4.57 7.24 1.49
C ILE A 71 4.93 8.15 2.67
N ALA A 72 5.50 7.60 3.72
CA ALA A 72 5.95 8.37 4.88
C ALA A 72 6.98 9.45 4.51
N ALA A 73 7.96 9.11 3.66
CA ALA A 73 8.94 10.08 3.19
C ALA A 73 8.31 11.24 2.40
N MET A 74 7.24 10.99 1.64
CA MET A 74 6.48 12.05 0.98
C MET A 74 5.65 12.86 1.97
N ALA A 75 5.01 12.19 2.92
CA ALA A 75 4.15 12.81 3.91
C ALA A 75 4.93 13.74 4.86
N HIS A 76 6.12 13.33 5.29
CA HIS A 76 6.99 14.16 6.14
C HIS A 76 7.36 15.51 5.50
N ARG A 77 7.43 15.59 4.16
CA ARG A 77 7.68 16.85 3.46
C ARG A 77 6.52 17.84 3.56
N LEU A 78 5.33 17.35 3.90
CA LEU A 78 4.11 18.15 3.99
C LEU A 78 3.82 18.59 5.45
N SER A 79 4.72 18.30 6.39
CA SER A 79 4.53 18.62 7.82
C SER A 79 3.17 18.13 8.33
N ILE A 80 2.86 16.85 8.07
CA ILE A 80 1.60 16.26 8.47
C ILE A 80 1.43 16.31 9.98
N GLY A 81 0.29 16.82 10.41
CA GLY A 81 -0.16 16.81 11.80
C GLY A 81 -1.65 16.49 11.85
N GLY A 82 -2.09 15.85 12.93
CA GLY A 82 -3.49 15.54 13.12
C GLY A 82 -3.90 14.16 12.60
N ARG A 83 -5.04 14.07 11.91
CA ARG A 83 -5.63 12.79 11.48
C ARG A 83 -5.21 12.43 10.06
N ILE A 84 -4.86 11.17 9.85
CA ILE A 84 -4.57 10.63 8.53
C ILE A 84 -5.77 9.82 8.05
N THR A 85 -6.22 10.11 6.83
CA THR A 85 -7.25 9.32 6.16
C THR A 85 -6.66 8.71 4.89
N PHE A 86 -6.75 7.38 4.77
CA PHE A 86 -6.29 6.63 3.63
C PHE A 86 -7.47 6.29 2.72
N THR A 87 -7.42 6.72 1.46
CA THR A 87 -8.50 6.54 0.48
C THR A 87 -7.97 5.93 -0.81
N GLY A 88 -8.89 5.51 -1.67
CA GLY A 88 -8.59 4.79 -2.90
C GLY A 88 -8.72 3.27 -2.75
N GLY A 89 -8.62 2.54 -3.85
CA GLY A 89 -8.79 1.08 -3.85
C GLY A 89 -7.78 0.33 -2.98
N VAL A 90 -6.56 0.85 -2.90
CA VAL A 90 -5.47 0.26 -2.09
C VAL A 90 -5.74 0.39 -0.58
N ALA A 91 -6.58 1.32 -0.17
CA ALA A 91 -6.95 1.49 1.24
C ALA A 91 -7.71 0.26 1.81
N LYS A 92 -8.24 -0.60 0.95
CA LYS A 92 -8.83 -1.89 1.35
C LYS A 92 -7.79 -2.92 1.82
N ASN A 93 -6.50 -2.67 1.59
CA ASN A 93 -5.42 -3.55 2.01
C ASN A 93 -5.04 -3.25 3.47
N GLU A 94 -5.53 -4.09 4.38
CA GLU A 94 -5.27 -3.98 5.82
C GLU A 94 -3.78 -4.13 6.17
N GLY A 95 -3.05 -4.99 5.47
CA GLY A 95 -1.61 -5.14 5.68
C GLY A 95 -0.85 -3.85 5.41
N LEU A 96 -1.20 -3.15 4.32
CA LEU A 96 -0.59 -1.86 4.01
C LEU A 96 -1.04 -0.76 5.00
N ARG A 97 -2.30 -0.76 5.44
CA ARG A 97 -2.77 0.18 6.47
C ARG A 97 -1.95 0.04 7.75
N ARG A 98 -1.76 -1.20 8.25
CA ARG A 98 -0.93 -1.47 9.43
C ARG A 98 0.52 -1.04 9.25
N ALA A 99 1.10 -1.29 8.07
CA ALA A 99 2.46 -0.85 7.76
C ALA A 99 2.60 0.68 7.76
N LEU A 100 1.58 1.39 7.25
CA LEU A 100 1.52 2.85 7.29
C LEU A 100 1.43 3.37 8.72
N GLU A 101 0.55 2.82 9.56
CA GLU A 101 0.42 3.19 10.98
C GLU A 101 1.74 3.01 11.74
N LYS A 102 2.38 1.86 11.53
CA LYS A 102 3.69 1.54 12.13
C LYS A 102 4.76 2.54 11.69
N THR A 103 4.81 2.87 10.41
CA THR A 103 5.85 3.76 9.85
C THR A 103 5.63 5.22 10.20
N LEU A 104 4.38 5.68 10.21
CA LEU A 104 4.02 7.06 10.51
C LEU A 104 3.87 7.33 12.01
N GLN A 105 3.77 6.28 12.83
CA GLN A 105 3.45 6.37 14.27
C GLN A 105 2.15 7.14 14.53
N MET A 106 1.17 6.98 13.65
CA MET A 106 -0.11 7.67 13.67
C MET A 106 -1.24 6.72 13.28
N GLU A 107 -2.44 6.93 13.83
CA GLU A 107 -3.64 6.22 13.40
C GLU A 107 -3.97 6.56 11.95
N VAL A 108 -4.24 5.55 11.13
CA VAL A 108 -4.65 5.69 9.73
C VAL A 108 -6.09 5.21 9.59
N ARG A 109 -7.01 6.13 9.35
CA ARG A 109 -8.43 5.84 9.15
C ARG A 109 -8.71 5.50 7.70
N VAL A 110 -9.54 4.49 7.50
CA VAL A 110 -10.04 4.09 6.18
C VAL A 110 -11.57 4.24 6.17
N PRO A 111 -12.13 5.15 5.36
CA PRO A 111 -13.58 5.26 5.22
C PRO A 111 -14.19 4.00 4.61
N GLU A 112 -15.42 3.68 4.96
CA GLU A 112 -16.15 2.52 4.43
C GLU A 112 -16.16 2.49 2.89
N LEU A 113 -16.43 3.63 2.26
CA LEU A 113 -16.43 3.80 0.80
C LEU A 113 -15.11 4.40 0.29
N CYS A 114 -13.98 3.99 0.85
CA CYS A 114 -12.66 4.55 0.55
C CYS A 114 -12.32 4.62 -0.94
N HIS A 115 -12.80 3.66 -1.74
CA HIS A 115 -12.57 3.57 -3.18
C HIS A 115 -13.42 4.54 -4.00
N LEU A 116 -14.49 5.11 -3.42
CA LEU A 116 -15.39 6.07 -4.07
C LEU A 116 -15.11 7.53 -3.68
N THR A 117 -14.21 7.78 -2.75
CA THR A 117 -13.96 9.13 -2.20
C THR A 117 -13.59 10.14 -3.29
N GLY A 118 -12.77 9.75 -4.28
CA GLY A 118 -12.40 10.61 -5.39
C GLY A 118 -13.59 10.97 -6.29
N ALA A 119 -14.43 9.99 -6.61
CA ALA A 119 -15.64 10.20 -7.43
C ALA A 119 -16.65 11.08 -6.70
N LEU A 120 -16.85 10.87 -5.40
CA LEU A 120 -17.73 11.70 -4.56
C LEU A 120 -17.24 13.15 -4.53
N GLY A 121 -15.94 13.35 -4.29
CA GLY A 121 -15.33 14.68 -4.28
C GLY A 121 -15.49 15.40 -5.61
N ALA A 122 -15.25 14.72 -6.73
CA ALA A 122 -15.45 15.26 -8.07
C ALA A 122 -16.91 15.66 -8.32
N ALA A 123 -17.87 14.84 -7.90
CA ALA A 123 -19.30 15.13 -8.04
C ALA A 123 -19.71 16.36 -7.21
N LEU A 124 -19.21 16.50 -5.99
CA LEU A 124 -19.49 17.65 -5.13
C LEU A 124 -18.94 18.95 -5.73
N ILE A 125 -17.69 18.95 -6.18
CA ILE A 125 -17.05 20.10 -6.82
C ILE A 125 -17.80 20.47 -8.12
N GLY A 126 -18.18 19.47 -8.93
CA GLY A 126 -18.95 19.69 -10.15
C GLY A 126 -20.29 20.36 -9.87
N ARG A 127 -21.01 19.90 -8.84
CA ARG A 127 -22.28 20.49 -8.41
C ARG A 127 -22.12 21.95 -7.99
N GLU A 128 -21.11 22.27 -7.19
CA GLU A 128 -20.84 23.64 -6.74
C GLU A 128 -20.52 24.60 -7.89
N ARG A 129 -19.82 24.11 -8.93
CA ARG A 129 -19.45 24.91 -10.10
C ARG A 129 -20.61 25.10 -11.10
N LEU A 130 -21.61 24.23 -11.08
CA LEU A 130 -22.79 24.31 -11.97
C LEU A 130 -23.98 25.03 -11.30
N SER A 131 -23.88 25.30 -10.02
CA SER A 131 -24.87 26.12 -9.29
C SER A 131 -24.48 27.57 -9.31
#